data_8e9dcab4494dc3757da6e37c6970076c
#
_entry.id   8e9dcab4494dc3757da6e37c6970076c
#
_cell.length_a   1.000
_cell.length_b   1.000
_cell.length_c   1.000
_cell.angle_alpha   90.00
_cell.angle_beta   90.00
_cell.angle_gamma   90.00
#
_symmetry.space_group_name_H-M   'P 1'
#
loop_
_entity.id
_entity.type
_entity.pdbx_description
1 polymer ?
#
loop_
_entity_poly.entity_id
_entity_poly.type
_entity_poly.pdbx_seq_one_letter_code
_entity_poly.pdbx_strand_id
1 'polypeptide(L)'
;MKNYPKRIKNTLHSVIRDMAKHPEDFCRCPEKNFTRNRKLPFEKLLTLLVKMGGHSLRDEMLDCLAFKETPASVSALVQQRSKLLPEALEYLFQEFTNRCHSPKLYKGYRLLAVDGSDLQFTANPNDPLSYFPGVNGQKPYSFLHLNALYDLNSNLYLDAVIQRRRAANENAALISMVGRSEIHEPVIITADRGYESYNTLEHISRKGWKYLIRVRESRGITSALSLPEGDFDVPVQIFLTRKQTNAVKALMKKHPEKYRILPGHVNFEFLPEGSSEFYPLSFRVVRFQISDDSTETLITNLDKDSFPSDDLKHLYHLRWGIETSFRQLKYTIGLSLFQSKKVEYITQEIFARLTMYNFCELITSHVVIQKKCRKYVYQTNFTAAVHICRQFLRGSVAPPKVVDLIKAQVVPIRPGRSTPRRTKNIKFNGFFYRIA
;
A
#
# COMPACT_ATOMS: atom_id res chain seq x y z
N MET A 1 -17.86 -19.99 -11.97
CA MET A 1 -16.47 -19.55 -12.17
C MET A 1 -16.22 -18.81 -13.50
N LYS A 2 -16.69 -19.28 -14.66
CA LYS A 2 -16.44 -18.66 -15.98
C LYS A 2 -16.94 -17.20 -16.12
N ASN A 3 -17.98 -16.81 -15.36
CA ASN A 3 -18.56 -15.46 -15.40
C ASN A 3 -17.93 -14.46 -14.42
N TYR A 4 -17.04 -14.91 -13.52
CA TYR A 4 -16.46 -14.03 -12.48
C TYR A 4 -15.62 -12.88 -13.07
N PRO A 5 -14.70 -13.09 -14.04
CA PRO A 5 -13.99 -11.98 -14.67
C PRO A 5 -14.91 -10.94 -15.28
N LYS A 6 -16.03 -11.39 -15.91
CA LYS A 6 -17.05 -10.49 -16.48
C LYS A 6 -17.70 -9.64 -15.39
N ARG A 7 -18.02 -10.24 -14.23
CA ARG A 7 -18.57 -9.51 -13.08
C ARG A 7 -17.62 -8.42 -12.61
N ILE A 8 -16.35 -8.74 -12.39
CA ILE A 8 -15.34 -7.76 -11.95
C ILE A 8 -15.19 -6.61 -12.97
N LYS A 9 -15.12 -6.94 -14.26
CA LYS A 9 -15.09 -5.92 -15.33
C LYS A 9 -16.33 -5.04 -15.31
N ASN A 10 -17.52 -5.64 -15.16
CA ASN A 10 -18.77 -4.90 -15.11
C ASN A 10 -18.86 -3.99 -13.87
N THR A 11 -18.34 -4.44 -12.72
CA THR A 11 -18.29 -3.61 -11.51
C THR A 11 -17.39 -2.38 -11.74
N LEU A 12 -16.18 -2.56 -12.31
CA LEU A 12 -15.32 -1.41 -12.64
C LEU A 12 -16.01 -0.43 -13.58
N HIS A 13 -16.64 -0.92 -14.65
CA HIS A 13 -17.39 -0.07 -15.57
C HIS A 13 -18.64 0.57 -14.92
N SER A 14 -19.28 -0.11 -13.95
CA SER A 14 -20.39 0.47 -13.19
C SER A 14 -19.93 1.67 -12.36
N VAL A 15 -18.84 1.52 -11.60
CA VAL A 15 -18.28 2.64 -10.82
C VAL A 15 -17.96 3.83 -11.73
N ILE A 16 -17.27 3.59 -12.85
CA ILE A 16 -16.93 4.67 -13.79
C ILE A 16 -18.18 5.35 -14.34
N ARG A 17 -19.25 4.59 -14.65
CA ARG A 17 -20.52 5.16 -15.12
C ARG A 17 -21.25 5.94 -14.03
N ASP A 18 -21.21 5.47 -12.78
CA ASP A 18 -21.80 6.18 -11.66
C ASP A 18 -21.10 7.52 -11.44
N MET A 19 -19.77 7.57 -11.51
CA MET A 19 -18.99 8.81 -11.50
C MET A 19 -19.32 9.72 -12.69
N ALA A 20 -19.59 9.13 -13.86
CA ALA A 20 -19.92 9.90 -15.08
C ALA A 20 -21.32 10.52 -15.09
N LYS A 21 -22.20 10.14 -14.14
CA LYS A 21 -23.49 10.81 -13.91
C LYS A 21 -23.31 12.17 -13.20
N HIS A 22 -22.24 12.29 -12.40
CA HIS A 22 -21.90 13.47 -11.61
C HIS A 22 -20.43 13.86 -11.84
N PRO A 23 -20.03 14.21 -13.10
CA PRO A 23 -18.64 14.53 -13.41
C PRO A 23 -18.18 15.82 -12.74
N GLU A 24 -19.13 16.68 -12.31
CA GLU A 24 -18.90 17.91 -11.55
C GLU A 24 -18.15 17.67 -10.24
N ASP A 25 -18.40 16.57 -9.56
CA ASP A 25 -17.76 16.22 -8.28
C ASP A 25 -16.27 15.84 -8.44
N PHE A 26 -15.86 15.52 -9.68
CA PHE A 26 -14.54 14.98 -10.00
C PHE A 26 -13.70 15.86 -10.92
N CYS A 27 -14.15 17.08 -11.20
CA CYS A 27 -13.46 17.99 -12.10
C CYS A 27 -13.23 19.38 -11.50
N ARG A 28 -12.18 20.06 -12.01
CA ARG A 28 -11.71 21.36 -11.47
C ARG A 28 -12.69 22.51 -11.68
N CYS A 29 -13.44 22.48 -12.78
CA CYS A 29 -14.41 23.51 -13.12
C CYS A 29 -15.73 22.82 -13.52
N PRO A 30 -16.64 22.56 -12.56
CA PRO A 30 -17.87 21.83 -12.78
C PRO A 30 -18.71 22.32 -13.95
N GLU A 31 -18.88 23.63 -14.06
CA GLU A 31 -19.73 24.25 -15.09
C GLU A 31 -19.12 24.25 -16.52
N LYS A 32 -17.81 23.99 -16.64
CA LYS A 32 -17.08 24.08 -17.91
C LYS A 32 -16.50 22.78 -18.40
N ASN A 33 -16.19 21.88 -17.46
CA ASN A 33 -15.49 20.65 -17.76
C ASN A 33 -16.47 19.53 -18.07
N PHE A 34 -16.18 18.75 -19.12
CA PHE A 34 -16.98 17.59 -19.56
C PHE A 34 -18.43 17.86 -19.94
N THR A 35 -18.83 19.11 -20.10
CA THR A 35 -20.18 19.52 -20.51
C THR A 35 -20.48 19.27 -21.98
N ARG A 36 -19.46 19.13 -22.84
CA ARG A 36 -19.61 18.91 -24.28
C ARG A 36 -19.21 17.49 -24.65
N ASN A 37 -19.97 16.88 -25.58
CA ASN A 37 -19.60 15.57 -26.13
C ASN A 37 -18.37 15.72 -27.06
N ARG A 38 -17.22 15.21 -26.61
CA ARG A 38 -15.94 15.24 -27.32
C ARG A 38 -15.41 13.80 -27.48
N LYS A 39 -14.33 13.60 -28.28
CA LYS A 39 -13.68 12.30 -28.48
C LYS A 39 -13.25 11.59 -27.18
N LEU A 40 -12.98 12.38 -26.10
CA LEU A 40 -12.60 11.88 -24.78
C LEU A 40 -13.56 12.44 -23.71
N PRO A 41 -14.79 11.91 -23.59
CA PRO A 41 -15.69 12.25 -22.51
C PRO A 41 -15.15 11.67 -21.20
N PHE A 42 -15.72 12.05 -20.04
CA PHE A 42 -15.28 11.69 -18.70
C PHE A 42 -15.12 10.17 -18.52
N GLU A 43 -16.13 9.37 -18.86
CA GLU A 43 -16.10 7.91 -18.75
C GLU A 43 -14.97 7.27 -19.58
N LYS A 44 -14.80 7.71 -20.83
CA LYS A 44 -13.75 7.21 -21.74
C LYS A 44 -12.36 7.56 -21.22
N LEU A 45 -12.21 8.75 -20.62
CA LEU A 45 -10.94 9.21 -20.04
C LEU A 45 -10.53 8.36 -18.83
N LEU A 46 -11.43 8.14 -17.85
CA LEU A 46 -11.15 7.27 -16.68
C LEU A 46 -10.82 5.86 -17.12
N THR A 47 -11.63 5.30 -18.03
CA THR A 47 -11.40 3.95 -18.58
C THR A 47 -10.03 3.84 -19.25
N LEU A 48 -9.62 4.86 -20.00
CA LEU A 48 -8.31 4.92 -20.66
C LEU A 48 -7.18 4.94 -19.62
N LEU A 49 -7.26 5.80 -18.61
CA LEU A 49 -6.23 5.93 -17.57
C LEU A 49 -6.00 4.60 -16.82
N VAL A 50 -7.07 3.85 -16.49
CA VAL A 50 -6.95 2.53 -15.85
C VAL A 50 -6.33 1.50 -16.79
N LYS A 51 -6.69 1.53 -18.09
CA LYS A 51 -6.19 0.57 -19.09
C LYS A 51 -4.73 0.79 -19.48
N MET A 52 -4.19 1.98 -19.28
CA MET A 52 -2.82 2.33 -19.66
C MET A 52 -1.79 1.45 -18.95
N GLY A 53 -0.77 1.06 -19.69
CA GLY A 53 0.40 0.30 -19.22
C GLY A 53 1.66 1.17 -19.11
N GLY A 54 2.77 0.61 -19.59
CA GLY A 54 4.12 1.20 -19.56
C GLY A 54 4.62 1.76 -20.89
N HIS A 55 3.81 1.82 -21.95
CA HIS A 55 4.21 2.27 -23.28
C HIS A 55 4.07 3.79 -23.46
N SER A 56 4.44 4.33 -24.62
CA SER A 56 4.22 5.75 -24.93
C SER A 56 2.73 6.10 -24.88
N LEU A 57 2.37 7.36 -24.60
CA LEU A 57 0.96 7.77 -24.56
C LEU A 57 0.24 7.49 -25.87
N ARG A 58 0.92 7.61 -27.00
CA ARG A 58 0.36 7.35 -28.32
C ARG A 58 0.02 5.87 -28.50
N ASP A 59 0.95 5.00 -28.14
CA ASP A 59 0.76 3.54 -28.26
C ASP A 59 -0.33 3.06 -27.31
N GLU A 60 -0.33 3.57 -26.06
CA GLU A 60 -1.39 3.26 -25.08
C GLU A 60 -2.79 3.67 -25.58
N MET A 61 -2.89 4.81 -26.25
CA MET A 61 -4.17 5.26 -26.81
C MET A 61 -4.62 4.36 -27.97
N LEU A 62 -3.72 3.94 -28.85
CA LEU A 62 -4.02 2.99 -29.94
C LEU A 62 -4.43 1.64 -29.38
N ASP A 63 -3.67 1.08 -28.43
CA ASP A 63 -3.93 -0.18 -27.77
C ASP A 63 -5.28 -0.20 -27.03
N CYS A 64 -5.58 0.91 -26.30
CA CYS A 64 -6.83 1.00 -25.57
C CYS A 64 -8.08 1.05 -26.47
N LEU A 65 -7.92 1.53 -27.69
CA LEU A 65 -8.97 1.55 -28.72
C LEU A 65 -8.94 0.29 -29.62
N ALA A 66 -8.04 -0.67 -29.30
CA ALA A 66 -7.84 -1.90 -30.09
C ALA A 66 -7.64 -1.63 -31.60
N PHE A 67 -7.03 -0.49 -31.94
CA PHE A 67 -6.79 0.00 -33.32
C PHE A 67 -8.05 0.16 -34.18
N LYS A 68 -9.23 0.22 -33.56
CA LYS A 68 -10.51 0.32 -34.28
C LYS A 68 -10.91 1.73 -34.65
N GLU A 69 -10.40 2.73 -33.93
CA GLU A 69 -10.71 4.15 -34.11
C GLU A 69 -9.43 4.97 -34.16
N THR A 70 -9.48 6.08 -34.88
CA THR A 70 -8.42 7.09 -34.78
C THR A 70 -8.46 7.76 -33.42
N PRO A 71 -7.41 7.60 -32.58
CA PRO A 71 -7.40 8.19 -31.26
C PRO A 71 -7.44 9.74 -31.30
N ALA A 72 -7.80 10.33 -30.19
CA ALA A 72 -7.55 11.74 -29.97
C ALA A 72 -6.03 12.01 -29.97
N SER A 73 -5.60 13.26 -30.16
CA SER A 73 -4.17 13.58 -30.02
C SER A 73 -3.70 13.45 -28.57
N VAL A 74 -2.40 13.21 -28.39
CA VAL A 74 -1.78 13.19 -27.05
C VAL A 74 -2.03 14.52 -26.32
N SER A 75 -1.97 15.66 -27.03
CA SER A 75 -2.29 16.97 -26.47
C SER A 75 -3.74 17.04 -25.98
N ALA A 76 -4.70 16.50 -26.73
CA ALA A 76 -6.10 16.46 -26.31
C ALA A 76 -6.29 15.58 -25.06
N LEU A 77 -5.58 14.45 -24.96
CA LEU A 77 -5.59 13.62 -23.76
C LEU A 77 -5.07 14.39 -22.53
N VAL A 78 -3.92 15.05 -22.66
CA VAL A 78 -3.32 15.83 -21.57
C VAL A 78 -4.24 16.98 -21.14
N GLN A 79 -4.85 17.68 -22.10
CA GLN A 79 -5.83 18.74 -21.82
C GLN A 79 -7.11 18.21 -21.14
N GLN A 80 -7.64 17.05 -21.54
CA GLN A 80 -8.81 16.48 -20.87
C GLN A 80 -8.44 15.97 -19.47
N ARG A 81 -7.29 15.33 -19.34
CA ARG A 81 -6.78 14.84 -18.06
C ARG A 81 -6.56 15.98 -17.04
N SER A 82 -6.08 17.13 -17.47
CA SER A 82 -5.87 18.29 -16.60
C SER A 82 -7.15 18.87 -15.98
N LYS A 83 -8.31 18.47 -16.48
CA LYS A 83 -9.61 18.87 -15.92
C LYS A 83 -10.04 18.01 -14.74
N LEU A 84 -9.49 16.81 -14.60
CA LEU A 84 -9.80 15.92 -13.47
C LEU A 84 -9.12 16.43 -12.20
N LEU A 85 -9.83 16.31 -11.08
CA LEU A 85 -9.22 16.36 -9.76
C LEU A 85 -8.32 15.14 -9.56
N PRO A 86 -7.19 15.25 -8.84
CA PRO A 86 -6.35 14.09 -8.51
C PRO A 86 -7.13 12.98 -7.79
N GLU A 87 -8.05 13.38 -6.92
CA GLU A 87 -8.89 12.52 -6.08
C GLU A 87 -9.89 11.68 -6.88
N ALA A 88 -10.17 12.02 -8.13
CA ALA A 88 -11.09 11.25 -8.97
C ALA A 88 -10.64 9.80 -9.17
N LEU A 89 -9.33 9.55 -9.33
CA LEU A 89 -8.78 8.20 -9.47
C LEU A 89 -8.65 7.48 -8.10
N GLU A 90 -8.45 8.23 -7.00
CA GLU A 90 -8.51 7.71 -5.64
C GLU A 90 -9.91 7.18 -5.33
N TYR A 91 -10.94 7.98 -5.58
CA TYR A 91 -12.34 7.57 -5.43
C TYR A 91 -12.66 6.31 -6.26
N LEU A 92 -12.25 6.30 -7.54
CA LEU A 92 -12.45 5.13 -8.40
C LEU A 92 -11.80 3.87 -7.81
N PHE A 93 -10.58 4.00 -7.29
CA PHE A 93 -9.84 2.90 -6.67
C PHE A 93 -10.58 2.37 -5.42
N GLN A 94 -10.96 3.26 -4.51
CA GLN A 94 -11.63 2.91 -3.26
C GLN A 94 -12.98 2.28 -3.52
N GLU A 95 -13.83 2.92 -4.34
CA GLU A 95 -15.16 2.45 -4.63
C GLU A 95 -15.17 1.11 -5.40
N PHE A 96 -14.28 0.95 -6.38
CA PHE A 96 -14.12 -0.33 -7.08
C PHE A 96 -13.69 -1.44 -6.12
N THR A 97 -12.73 -1.16 -5.25
CA THR A 97 -12.23 -2.12 -4.27
C THR A 97 -13.34 -2.52 -3.29
N ASN A 98 -14.06 -1.55 -2.73
CA ASN A 98 -15.16 -1.79 -1.79
C ASN A 98 -16.28 -2.64 -2.40
N ARG A 99 -16.70 -2.35 -3.65
CA ARG A 99 -17.74 -3.14 -4.35
C ARG A 99 -17.31 -4.57 -4.71
N CYS A 100 -16.03 -4.82 -4.86
CA CYS A 100 -15.51 -6.14 -5.28
C CYS A 100 -14.98 -6.97 -4.12
N HIS A 101 -14.61 -6.32 -3.01
CA HIS A 101 -13.91 -6.98 -1.92
C HIS A 101 -14.86 -7.86 -1.09
N SER A 102 -14.40 -9.09 -0.83
CA SER A 102 -15.01 -10.01 0.12
C SER A 102 -13.90 -10.45 1.08
N PRO A 103 -13.91 -10.00 2.34
CA PRO A 103 -12.81 -10.24 3.26
C PRO A 103 -12.65 -11.73 3.57
N LYS A 104 -11.40 -12.19 3.60
CA LYS A 104 -11.03 -13.50 4.14
C LYS A 104 -10.45 -13.29 5.52
N LEU A 105 -11.04 -13.91 6.52
CA LEU A 105 -10.66 -13.72 7.91
C LEU A 105 -9.71 -14.82 8.38
N TYR A 106 -8.78 -14.45 9.26
CA TYR A 106 -7.93 -15.36 10.02
C TYR A 106 -8.32 -15.29 11.49
N LYS A 107 -8.80 -16.37 12.07
CA LYS A 107 -9.35 -16.40 13.45
C LYS A 107 -10.36 -15.27 13.73
N GLY A 108 -11.20 -14.92 12.76
CA GLY A 108 -12.17 -13.83 12.87
C GLY A 108 -11.63 -12.43 12.60
N TYR A 109 -10.34 -12.27 12.32
CA TYR A 109 -9.70 -10.98 12.03
C TYR A 109 -9.35 -10.84 10.55
N ARG A 110 -9.48 -9.63 10.05
CA ARG A 110 -8.91 -9.21 8.78
C ARG A 110 -7.45 -8.88 8.98
N LEU A 111 -6.55 -9.48 8.18
CA LEU A 111 -5.12 -9.26 8.30
C LEU A 111 -4.67 -8.18 7.32
N LEU A 112 -4.20 -7.06 7.86
CA LEU A 112 -3.68 -5.96 7.06
C LEU A 112 -2.18 -5.80 7.27
N ALA A 113 -1.49 -5.38 6.22
CA ALA A 113 -0.13 -4.90 6.31
C ALA A 113 -0.07 -3.44 5.86
N VAL A 114 0.79 -2.66 6.50
CA VAL A 114 1.15 -1.32 6.05
C VAL A 114 2.64 -1.27 5.76
N ASP A 115 3.00 -0.61 4.67
CA ASP A 115 4.40 -0.37 4.30
C ASP A 115 4.50 0.81 3.36
N GLY A 116 5.69 1.40 3.27
CA GLY A 116 6.01 2.51 2.40
C GLY A 116 6.91 2.12 1.22
N SER A 117 6.78 2.81 0.10
CA SER A 117 7.63 2.56 -1.06
C SER A 117 7.91 3.83 -1.85
N ASP A 118 9.20 4.13 -2.07
CA ASP A 118 9.61 5.27 -2.87
C ASP A 118 9.36 5.02 -4.37
N LEU A 119 8.79 6.02 -5.03
CA LEU A 119 8.46 6.04 -6.45
C LEU A 119 9.24 7.16 -7.13
N GLN A 120 10.22 6.78 -7.93
CA GLN A 120 11.03 7.74 -8.69
C GLN A 120 10.30 8.21 -9.94
N PHE A 121 10.42 9.51 -10.22
CA PHE A 121 9.92 10.10 -11.46
C PHE A 121 10.91 11.15 -12.00
N THR A 122 10.61 11.69 -13.16
CA THR A 122 11.46 12.69 -13.82
C THR A 122 11.66 13.89 -12.91
N ALA A 123 12.93 14.33 -12.79
CA ALA A 123 13.31 15.48 -11.98
C ALA A 123 12.44 16.72 -12.25
N ASN A 124 11.89 17.27 -11.19
CA ASN A 124 11.08 18.50 -11.23
C ASN A 124 11.62 19.52 -10.22
N PRO A 125 12.53 20.41 -10.61
CA PRO A 125 13.09 21.42 -9.70
C PRO A 125 12.07 22.39 -9.12
N ASN A 126 10.91 22.52 -9.78
CA ASN A 126 9.83 23.41 -9.33
C ASN A 126 8.99 22.80 -8.18
N ASP A 127 9.29 21.55 -7.76
CA ASP A 127 8.68 20.91 -6.59
C ASP A 127 9.78 20.50 -5.59
N PRO A 128 10.24 21.42 -4.73
CA PRO A 128 11.37 21.20 -3.83
C PRO A 128 11.12 20.09 -2.81
N LEU A 129 9.87 19.78 -2.50
CA LEU A 129 9.54 18.71 -1.55
C LEU A 129 9.71 17.30 -2.14
N SER A 130 9.71 17.16 -3.45
CA SER A 130 9.97 15.89 -4.14
C SER A 130 11.37 15.84 -4.77
N TYR A 131 11.99 16.99 -5.04
CA TYR A 131 13.23 17.09 -5.81
C TYR A 131 14.48 16.82 -4.98
N PHE A 132 15.41 16.07 -5.60
CA PHE A 132 16.75 15.79 -5.08
C PHE A 132 17.78 16.19 -6.15
N PRO A 133 18.69 17.14 -5.85
CA PRO A 133 19.79 17.43 -6.74
C PRO A 133 20.70 16.21 -6.82
N GLY A 134 21.30 15.98 -7.98
CA GLY A 134 22.29 14.94 -8.13
C GLY A 134 23.54 15.27 -7.31
N VAL A 135 24.13 14.27 -6.67
CA VAL A 135 25.41 14.37 -5.94
C VAL A 135 26.42 13.41 -6.59
N ASN A 136 27.70 13.76 -6.59
CA ASN A 136 28.77 12.90 -7.10
C ASN A 136 28.55 12.40 -8.56
N GLY A 137 28.14 13.28 -9.46
CA GLY A 137 27.90 12.97 -10.88
C GLY A 137 26.60 12.25 -11.18
N GLN A 138 25.73 12.05 -10.19
CA GLN A 138 24.40 11.51 -10.40
C GLN A 138 23.47 12.58 -11.00
N LYS A 139 22.59 12.16 -11.90
CA LYS A 139 21.56 13.06 -12.43
C LYS A 139 20.51 13.39 -11.35
N PRO A 140 19.93 14.61 -11.35
CA PRO A 140 18.86 14.96 -10.44
C PRO A 140 17.63 14.06 -10.67
N TYR A 141 16.86 13.84 -9.60
CA TYR A 141 15.67 13.00 -9.60
C TYR A 141 14.61 13.55 -8.66
N SER A 142 13.40 13.07 -8.79
CA SER A 142 12.30 13.36 -7.84
C SER A 142 11.69 12.08 -7.34
N PHE A 143 11.19 12.11 -6.07
CA PHE A 143 10.49 10.99 -5.43
C PHE A 143 9.15 11.40 -4.84
N LEU A 144 8.17 10.53 -5.02
CA LEU A 144 7.01 10.41 -4.15
C LEU A 144 7.18 9.19 -3.25
N HIS A 145 6.54 9.24 -2.09
CA HIS A 145 6.45 8.14 -1.14
C HIS A 145 5.01 7.63 -1.10
N LEU A 146 4.82 6.39 -1.48
CA LEU A 146 3.54 5.69 -1.44
C LEU A 146 3.47 4.89 -0.15
N ASN A 147 2.57 5.25 0.75
CA ASN A 147 2.18 4.41 1.88
C ASN A 147 0.90 3.67 1.48
N ALA A 148 0.83 2.37 1.72
CA ALA A 148 -0.31 1.57 1.33
C ALA A 148 -0.79 0.65 2.44
N LEU A 149 -2.10 0.48 2.53
CA LEU A 149 -2.78 -0.50 3.37
C LEU A 149 -3.18 -1.68 2.50
N TYR A 150 -2.73 -2.88 2.86
CA TYR A 150 -2.83 -4.09 2.04
C TYR A 150 -3.45 -5.24 2.82
N ASP A 151 -4.48 -5.88 2.26
CA ASP A 151 -5.11 -7.07 2.82
C ASP A 151 -4.31 -8.31 2.42
N LEU A 152 -3.68 -8.93 3.41
CA LEU A 152 -2.77 -10.08 3.22
C LEU A 152 -3.49 -11.35 2.78
N ASN A 153 -4.76 -11.53 3.14
CA ASN A 153 -5.52 -12.72 2.81
C ASN A 153 -6.20 -12.63 1.43
N SER A 154 -6.51 -11.42 1.01
CA SER A 154 -7.17 -11.17 -0.29
C SER A 154 -6.19 -10.69 -1.36
N ASN A 155 -4.97 -10.31 -0.98
CA ASN A 155 -3.93 -9.72 -1.83
C ASN A 155 -4.38 -8.42 -2.51
N LEU A 156 -5.13 -7.56 -1.80
CA LEU A 156 -5.67 -6.32 -2.35
C LEU A 156 -5.14 -5.10 -1.61
N TYR A 157 -4.83 -4.05 -2.34
CA TYR A 157 -4.66 -2.73 -1.77
C TYR A 157 -6.03 -2.17 -1.37
N LEU A 158 -6.15 -1.69 -0.14
CA LEU A 158 -7.41 -1.16 0.39
C LEU A 158 -7.40 0.36 0.43
N ASP A 159 -6.26 0.94 0.77
CA ASP A 159 -6.08 2.37 0.89
C ASP A 159 -4.63 2.75 0.58
N ALA A 160 -4.39 4.02 0.25
CA ALA A 160 -3.06 4.54 0.00
C ALA A 160 -2.98 6.04 0.27
N VAL A 161 -1.82 6.47 0.78
CA VAL A 161 -1.47 7.89 0.97
C VAL A 161 -0.19 8.18 0.21
N ILE A 162 -0.23 9.19 -0.66
CA ILE A 162 0.89 9.60 -1.49
C ILE A 162 1.46 10.91 -0.95
N GLN A 163 2.72 10.91 -0.60
CA GLN A 163 3.42 12.05 -0.02
C GLN A 163 4.64 12.44 -0.89
N ARG A 164 5.00 13.72 -0.87
CA ARG A 164 6.32 14.14 -1.39
C ARG A 164 7.42 13.65 -0.46
N ARG A 165 8.47 13.06 -1.00
CA ARG A 165 9.45 12.27 -0.22
C ARG A 165 10.11 13.03 0.92
N ARG A 166 10.38 14.33 0.75
CA ARG A 166 10.97 15.16 1.82
C ARG A 166 10.02 15.50 2.95
N ALA A 167 8.71 15.46 2.70
CA ALA A 167 7.66 15.67 3.69
C ALA A 167 6.98 14.35 4.09
N ALA A 168 7.55 13.21 3.71
CA ALA A 168 6.96 11.91 4.01
C ALA A 168 7.02 11.60 5.50
N ASN A 169 5.86 11.17 6.02
CA ASN A 169 5.70 10.70 7.39
C ASN A 169 4.80 9.47 7.38
N GLU A 170 5.42 8.30 7.50
CA GLU A 170 4.74 7.00 7.43
C GLU A 170 3.73 6.80 8.56
N ASN A 171 4.06 7.27 9.79
CA ASN A 171 3.14 7.20 10.93
C ASN A 171 1.89 8.06 10.69
N ALA A 172 2.04 9.29 10.22
CA ALA A 172 0.90 10.15 9.90
C ALA A 172 0.04 9.57 8.76
N ALA A 173 0.67 8.96 7.75
CA ALA A 173 -0.04 8.29 6.68
C ALA A 173 -0.86 7.09 7.20
N LEU A 174 -0.28 6.27 8.07
CA LEU A 174 -0.99 5.15 8.69
C LEU A 174 -2.17 5.64 9.54
N ILE A 175 -1.96 6.63 10.41
CA ILE A 175 -3.01 7.21 11.26
C ILE A 175 -4.17 7.74 10.39
N SER A 176 -3.85 8.42 9.29
CA SER A 176 -4.87 8.90 8.34
C SER A 176 -5.67 7.75 7.72
N MET A 177 -5.01 6.68 7.24
CA MET A 177 -5.69 5.51 6.68
C MET A 177 -6.54 4.77 7.74
N VAL A 178 -6.07 4.63 8.96
CA VAL A 178 -6.82 4.02 10.07
C VAL A 178 -8.04 4.88 10.43
N GLY A 179 -7.87 6.19 10.54
CA GLY A 179 -8.94 7.13 10.90
C GLY A 179 -10.10 7.11 9.91
N ARG A 180 -9.81 7.17 8.60
CA ARG A 180 -10.81 7.21 7.51
C ARG A 180 -11.35 5.83 7.10
N SER A 181 -10.80 4.75 7.65
CA SER A 181 -11.21 3.40 7.27
C SER A 181 -12.64 3.10 7.71
N GLU A 182 -13.43 2.54 6.79
CA GLU A 182 -14.81 2.07 7.00
C GLU A 182 -14.88 0.54 7.19
N ILE A 183 -13.76 -0.09 7.55
CA ILE A 183 -13.71 -1.54 7.81
C ILE A 183 -14.44 -1.82 9.13
N HIS A 184 -15.44 -2.69 9.07
CA HIS A 184 -16.28 -3.08 10.22
C HIS A 184 -15.80 -4.36 10.91
N GLU A 185 -15.08 -5.21 10.19
CA GLU A 185 -14.54 -6.44 10.74
C GLU A 185 -13.43 -6.15 11.76
N PRO A 186 -13.18 -7.05 12.73
CA PRO A 186 -11.99 -6.98 13.56
C PRO A 186 -10.73 -7.01 12.70
N VAL A 187 -9.76 -6.16 13.00
CA VAL A 187 -8.53 -6.00 12.21
C VAL A 187 -7.30 -6.31 13.07
N ILE A 188 -6.33 -7.02 12.48
CA ILE A 188 -4.95 -7.05 12.93
C ILE A 188 -4.11 -6.35 11.86
N ILE A 189 -3.41 -5.27 12.22
CA ILE A 189 -2.50 -4.58 11.32
C ILE A 189 -1.06 -4.94 11.65
N THR A 190 -0.29 -5.34 10.65
CA THR A 190 1.13 -5.64 10.77
C THR A 190 1.98 -4.56 10.14
N ALA A 191 3.04 -4.14 10.82
CA ALA A 191 3.94 -3.09 10.33
C ALA A 191 5.39 -3.37 10.71
N ASP A 192 6.31 -2.74 9.99
CA ASP A 192 7.72 -2.80 10.33
C ASP A 192 8.09 -1.77 11.41
N ARG A 193 9.36 -1.72 11.79
CA ARG A 193 9.90 -0.83 12.83
C ARG A 193 9.82 0.67 12.49
N GLY A 194 9.51 1.05 11.25
CA GLY A 194 9.29 2.44 10.85
C GLY A 194 8.04 3.03 11.47
N TYR A 195 7.09 2.16 11.81
CA TYR A 195 5.79 2.52 12.39
C TYR A 195 5.77 2.48 13.94
N GLU A 196 6.93 2.30 14.57
CA GLU A 196 7.08 2.27 16.03
C GLU A 196 6.87 3.68 16.63
N SER A 197 5.64 3.96 17.10
CA SER A 197 5.26 5.24 17.71
C SER A 197 4.12 5.05 18.70
N TYR A 198 4.20 5.66 19.88
CA TYR A 198 3.10 5.66 20.86
C TYR A 198 1.80 6.19 20.27
N ASN A 199 1.88 7.27 19.48
CA ASN A 199 0.72 7.86 18.82
C ASN A 199 0.05 6.86 17.87
N THR A 200 0.84 6.16 17.07
CA THR A 200 0.35 5.13 16.13
C THR A 200 -0.33 3.99 16.87
N LEU A 201 0.28 3.46 17.95
CA LEU A 201 -0.31 2.38 18.74
C LEU A 201 -1.66 2.77 19.30
N GLU A 202 -1.75 3.99 19.84
CA GLU A 202 -2.99 4.46 20.47
C GLU A 202 -4.10 4.74 19.44
N HIS A 203 -3.78 5.32 18.28
CA HIS A 203 -4.76 5.49 17.21
C HIS A 203 -5.34 4.15 16.72
N ILE A 204 -4.49 3.13 16.54
CA ILE A 204 -4.92 1.79 16.16
C ILE A 204 -5.82 1.20 17.25
N SER A 205 -5.42 1.30 18.53
CA SER A 205 -6.18 0.76 19.66
C SER A 205 -7.53 1.43 19.82
N ARG A 206 -7.61 2.76 19.69
CA ARG A 206 -8.87 3.52 19.76
C ARG A 206 -9.82 3.25 18.61
N LYS A 207 -9.30 2.86 17.43
CA LYS A 207 -10.12 2.35 16.33
C LYS A 207 -10.73 0.97 16.63
N GLY A 208 -10.34 0.33 17.74
CA GLY A 208 -10.71 -1.04 18.07
C GLY A 208 -9.91 -2.11 17.33
N TRP A 209 -8.86 -1.69 16.63
CA TRP A 209 -7.98 -2.59 15.89
C TRP A 209 -6.88 -3.16 16.75
N LYS A 210 -6.34 -4.30 16.34
CA LYS A 210 -5.15 -4.92 16.90
C LYS A 210 -3.94 -4.62 16.03
N TYR A 211 -2.76 -4.59 16.66
CA TYR A 211 -1.51 -4.36 15.95
C TYR A 211 -0.48 -5.42 16.26
N LEU A 212 0.45 -5.62 15.34
CA LEU A 212 1.64 -6.44 15.48
C LEU A 212 2.78 -5.70 14.77
N ILE A 213 3.60 -4.99 15.53
CA ILE A 213 4.62 -4.08 15.01
C ILE A 213 5.99 -4.53 15.48
N ARG A 214 6.94 -4.62 14.54
CA ARG A 214 8.33 -4.86 14.87
C ARG A 214 8.94 -3.65 15.51
N VAL A 215 9.75 -3.85 16.55
CA VAL A 215 10.45 -2.79 17.27
C VAL A 215 11.96 -3.02 17.27
N ARG A 216 12.69 -1.95 17.56
CA ARG A 216 14.14 -2.01 17.75
C ARG A 216 14.42 -2.47 19.17
N GLU A 217 15.34 -3.40 19.33
CA GLU A 217 15.84 -3.78 20.66
C GLU A 217 16.63 -2.61 21.28
N SER A 218 16.47 -2.42 22.56
CA SER A 218 17.16 -1.39 23.36
C SER A 218 17.01 0.06 22.90
N ARG A 219 16.09 0.35 21.97
CA ARG A 219 15.78 1.72 21.50
C ARG A 219 14.27 1.90 21.32
N GLY A 220 13.83 3.15 21.18
CA GLY A 220 12.41 3.44 20.97
C GLY A 220 11.54 3.05 22.17
N ILE A 221 10.41 2.39 21.89
CA ILE A 221 9.41 2.02 22.90
C ILE A 221 9.96 1.01 23.92
N THR A 222 10.82 0.10 23.48
CA THR A 222 11.41 -0.94 24.35
C THR A 222 12.62 -0.44 25.15
N SER A 223 13.10 0.77 24.90
CA SER A 223 14.20 1.35 25.67
C SER A 223 13.84 1.42 27.18
N ALA A 224 14.80 1.11 28.02
CA ALA A 224 14.65 1.10 29.48
C ALA A 224 13.54 0.17 30.05
N LEU A 225 13.03 -0.78 29.24
CA LEU A 225 12.25 -1.89 29.75
C LEU A 225 13.21 -2.97 30.27
N SER A 226 12.94 -3.50 31.46
CA SER A 226 13.66 -4.67 32.00
C SER A 226 13.08 -5.95 31.35
N LEU A 227 13.53 -6.23 30.13
CA LEU A 227 13.08 -7.40 29.37
C LEU A 227 13.97 -8.62 29.68
N PRO A 228 13.40 -9.85 29.70
CA PRO A 228 14.18 -11.07 29.89
C PRO A 228 15.20 -11.29 28.76
N GLU A 229 16.19 -12.13 29.02
CA GLU A 229 17.09 -12.66 27.99
C GLU A 229 16.42 -13.80 27.20
N GLY A 230 16.87 -14.04 25.98
CA GLY A 230 16.33 -15.11 25.12
C GLY A 230 14.92 -14.80 24.58
N ASP A 231 14.16 -15.86 24.36
CA ASP A 231 12.78 -15.77 23.90
C ASP A 231 11.86 -15.45 25.08
N PHE A 232 10.95 -14.51 24.89
CA PHE A 232 10.00 -14.14 25.94
C PHE A 232 8.69 -13.61 25.37
N ASP A 233 7.67 -13.56 26.22
CA ASP A 233 6.36 -12.99 25.94
C ASP A 233 5.80 -12.38 27.23
N VAL A 234 5.96 -11.08 27.40
CA VAL A 234 5.67 -10.37 28.64
C VAL A 234 4.68 -9.22 28.41
N PRO A 235 3.71 -9.04 29.32
CA PRO A 235 2.87 -7.87 29.34
C PRO A 235 3.67 -6.67 29.89
N VAL A 236 3.47 -5.53 29.30
CA VAL A 236 4.10 -4.26 29.68
C VAL A 236 3.06 -3.19 29.87
N GLN A 237 3.16 -2.43 30.96
CA GLN A 237 2.37 -1.20 31.16
C GLN A 237 3.32 -0.05 31.44
N ILE A 238 3.19 1.02 30.68
CA ILE A 238 3.94 2.26 30.86
C ILE A 238 3.02 3.44 31.05
N PHE A 239 3.52 4.48 31.66
CA PHE A 239 2.82 5.74 31.89
C PHE A 239 3.55 6.87 31.20
N LEU A 240 2.91 7.49 30.23
CA LEU A 240 3.43 8.62 29.46
C LEU A 240 3.01 9.93 30.15
N THR A 241 3.90 10.90 30.24
CA THR A 241 3.58 12.24 30.76
C THR A 241 4.37 13.33 30.03
N ARG A 242 3.82 14.54 29.97
CA ARG A 242 4.53 15.73 29.50
C ARG A 242 5.13 16.55 30.62
N LYS A 243 4.79 16.21 31.87
CA LYS A 243 5.25 16.90 33.07
C LYS A 243 6.75 16.67 33.30
N GLN A 244 7.53 17.76 33.49
CA GLN A 244 8.98 17.71 33.66
C GLN A 244 9.46 18.22 35.00
N THR A 245 8.65 18.06 36.06
CA THR A 245 9.05 18.49 37.43
C THR A 245 10.15 17.57 37.98
N ASN A 246 10.89 18.09 38.96
CA ASN A 246 11.93 17.30 39.62
C ASN A 246 11.39 16.02 40.26
N ALA A 247 10.17 16.06 40.82
CA ALA A 247 9.50 14.87 41.36
C ALA A 247 9.25 13.81 40.27
N VAL A 248 8.77 14.19 39.08
CA VAL A 248 8.56 13.27 37.95
C VAL A 248 9.89 12.73 37.43
N LYS A 249 10.92 13.56 37.32
CA LYS A 249 12.27 13.13 36.93
C LYS A 249 12.85 12.11 37.92
N ALA A 250 12.64 12.33 39.24
CA ALA A 250 13.05 11.40 40.29
C ALA A 250 12.27 10.06 40.17
N LEU A 251 10.95 10.12 39.94
CA LEU A 251 10.11 8.97 39.72
C LEU A 251 10.58 8.13 38.50
N MET A 252 10.88 8.81 37.40
CA MET A 252 11.44 8.17 36.22
C MET A 252 12.80 7.52 36.46
N LYS A 253 13.68 8.18 37.25
CA LYS A 253 14.98 7.60 37.60
C LYS A 253 14.84 6.37 38.48
N LYS A 254 13.82 6.34 39.34
CA LYS A 254 13.54 5.21 40.23
C LYS A 254 12.86 4.03 39.50
N HIS A 255 11.99 4.34 38.56
CA HIS A 255 11.19 3.35 37.82
C HIS A 255 11.25 3.63 36.29
N PRO A 256 12.42 3.50 35.65
CA PRO A 256 12.62 3.77 34.26
C PRO A 256 11.85 2.79 33.34
N GLU A 257 11.48 1.63 33.84
CA GLU A 257 10.68 0.64 33.16
C GLU A 257 9.20 0.99 33.05
N LYS A 258 8.70 1.90 33.94
CA LYS A 258 7.27 2.26 34.02
C LYS A 258 6.94 3.64 33.47
N TYR A 259 7.79 4.62 33.69
CA TYR A 259 7.46 6.03 33.40
C TYR A 259 8.26 6.58 32.22
N ARG A 260 7.62 7.37 31.39
CA ARG A 260 8.23 8.04 30.23
C ARG A 260 7.82 9.50 30.17
N ILE A 261 8.79 10.39 30.07
CA ILE A 261 8.52 11.80 29.72
C ILE A 261 8.54 11.90 28.20
N LEU A 262 7.47 12.46 27.62
CA LEU A 262 7.39 12.78 26.21
C LEU A 262 8.01 14.14 25.96
N PRO A 263 9.11 14.23 25.20
CA PRO A 263 9.64 15.52 24.75
C PRO A 263 8.62 16.30 23.91
N GLY A 264 8.69 17.63 23.88
CA GLY A 264 7.75 18.46 23.15
C GLY A 264 7.66 18.18 21.64
N HIS A 265 8.76 17.72 21.03
CA HIS A 265 8.78 17.36 19.62
C HIS A 265 8.16 15.98 19.30
N VAL A 266 7.83 15.17 20.32
CA VAL A 266 7.18 13.86 20.13
C VAL A 266 5.69 14.07 20.02
N ASN A 267 5.14 13.75 18.84
CA ASN A 267 3.71 13.80 18.63
C ASN A 267 3.01 12.67 19.42
N PHE A 268 2.10 13.08 20.30
CA PHE A 268 1.17 12.19 20.99
C PHE A 268 -0.11 12.99 21.28
N GLU A 269 -1.14 12.76 20.47
CA GLU A 269 -2.35 13.58 20.42
C GLU A 269 -3.27 13.39 21.63
N PHE A 270 -3.09 12.29 22.38
CA PHE A 270 -3.93 11.92 23.52
C PHE A 270 -3.48 12.51 24.85
N LEU A 271 -2.38 13.24 24.85
CA LEU A 271 -1.86 13.95 26.00
C LEU A 271 -1.46 15.37 25.59
N PRO A 272 -2.31 16.38 25.82
CA PRO A 272 -2.06 17.77 25.43
C PRO A 272 -0.73 18.32 25.96
N GLU A 273 -0.16 19.28 25.26
CA GLU A 273 0.99 20.01 25.74
C GLU A 273 0.66 20.72 27.08
N GLY A 274 1.60 20.68 28.00
CA GLY A 274 1.38 21.24 29.37
C GLY A 274 0.57 20.36 30.32
N SER A 275 0.03 19.23 29.86
CA SER A 275 -0.68 18.29 30.75
C SER A 275 0.22 17.77 31.85
N SER A 276 -0.35 17.66 33.05
CA SER A 276 0.32 17.06 34.23
C SER A 276 -0.10 15.59 34.45
N GLU A 277 -0.93 15.04 33.56
CA GLU A 277 -1.46 13.70 33.69
C GLU A 277 -0.44 12.62 33.28
N PHE A 278 -0.71 11.41 33.75
CA PHE A 278 -0.04 10.18 33.31
C PHE A 278 -0.99 9.38 32.46
N TYR A 279 -0.61 9.18 31.20
CA TYR A 279 -1.39 8.40 30.24
C TYR A 279 -0.93 6.93 30.27
N PRO A 280 -1.79 5.97 30.68
CA PRO A 280 -1.43 4.56 30.72
C PRO A 280 -1.43 3.98 29.31
N LEU A 281 -0.42 3.20 28.97
CA LEU A 281 -0.31 2.45 27.74
C LEU A 281 0.08 1.01 28.05
N SER A 282 -0.73 0.06 27.60
CA SER A 282 -0.52 -1.37 27.83
C SER A 282 -0.35 -2.12 26.53
N PHE A 283 0.66 -2.99 26.46
CA PHE A 283 0.96 -3.83 25.30
C PHE A 283 1.75 -5.07 25.75
N ARG A 284 1.91 -6.04 24.86
CA ARG A 284 2.82 -7.18 25.03
C ARG A 284 4.08 -6.92 24.23
N VAL A 285 5.21 -7.32 24.79
CA VAL A 285 6.48 -7.42 24.08
C VAL A 285 6.82 -8.90 23.94
N VAL A 286 6.99 -9.32 22.69
CA VAL A 286 7.27 -10.73 22.36
C VAL A 286 8.55 -10.79 21.56
N ARG A 287 9.49 -11.61 21.99
CA ARG A 287 10.76 -11.89 21.32
C ARG A 287 10.87 -13.34 21.01
N PHE A 288 11.30 -13.65 19.79
CA PHE A 288 11.53 -15.02 19.34
C PHE A 288 12.70 -15.08 18.37
N GLN A 289 13.37 -16.22 18.38
CA GLN A 289 14.45 -16.53 17.48
C GLN A 289 13.92 -16.86 16.08
N ILE A 290 14.52 -16.27 15.03
CA ILE A 290 14.23 -16.55 13.62
C ILE A 290 15.25 -17.51 13.04
N SER A 291 16.52 -17.31 13.36
CA SER A 291 17.67 -18.12 12.97
C SER A 291 18.69 -18.11 14.10
N ASP A 292 19.74 -18.95 14.00
CA ASP A 292 20.78 -19.06 15.04
C ASP A 292 21.37 -17.70 15.44
N ASP A 293 21.45 -16.75 14.49
CA ASP A 293 22.08 -15.44 14.69
C ASP A 293 21.07 -14.27 14.69
N SER A 294 19.77 -14.51 14.63
CA SER A 294 18.80 -13.41 14.51
C SER A 294 17.53 -13.62 15.34
N THR A 295 17.14 -12.56 16.04
CA THR A 295 15.91 -12.48 16.82
C THR A 295 14.99 -11.40 16.23
N GLU A 296 13.70 -11.54 16.46
CA GLU A 296 12.70 -10.50 16.20
C GLU A 296 11.97 -10.15 17.48
N THR A 297 11.80 -8.84 17.71
CA THR A 297 11.01 -8.31 18.83
C THR A 297 9.81 -7.57 18.29
N LEU A 298 8.64 -7.97 18.74
CA LEU A 298 7.35 -7.41 18.33
C LEU A 298 6.63 -6.79 19.53
N ILE A 299 5.83 -5.75 19.26
CA ILE A 299 4.85 -5.24 20.22
C ILE A 299 3.44 -5.47 19.67
N THR A 300 2.52 -5.80 20.57
CA THR A 300 1.13 -6.12 20.20
C THR A 300 0.15 -5.85 21.34
N ASN A 301 -1.11 -5.58 20.99
CA ASN A 301 -2.25 -5.55 21.91
C ASN A 301 -3.17 -6.78 21.73
N LEU A 302 -2.68 -7.82 21.05
CA LEU A 302 -3.37 -9.11 20.95
C LEU A 302 -3.29 -9.87 22.28
N ASP A 303 -4.38 -10.57 22.61
CA ASP A 303 -4.43 -11.45 23.77
C ASP A 303 -3.49 -12.64 23.63
N LYS A 304 -2.86 -13.06 24.75
CA LYS A 304 -1.85 -14.12 24.77
C LYS A 304 -2.44 -15.50 24.53
N ASP A 305 -3.60 -15.77 25.13
CA ASP A 305 -4.24 -17.09 25.06
C ASP A 305 -4.77 -17.38 23.66
N SER A 306 -5.32 -16.34 23.01
CA SER A 306 -5.83 -16.44 21.63
C SER A 306 -4.72 -16.40 20.57
N PHE A 307 -3.60 -15.73 20.87
CA PHE A 307 -2.47 -15.51 19.96
C PHE A 307 -1.13 -15.77 20.68
N PRO A 308 -0.73 -17.03 20.87
CA PRO A 308 0.58 -17.38 21.39
C PRO A 308 1.72 -16.95 20.46
N SER A 309 2.95 -16.97 20.93
CA SER A 309 4.14 -16.47 20.22
C SER A 309 4.32 -17.08 18.81
N ASP A 310 4.00 -18.36 18.63
CA ASP A 310 4.10 -19.02 17.32
C ASP A 310 3.10 -18.45 16.30
N ASP A 311 1.87 -18.11 16.73
CA ASP A 311 0.91 -17.42 15.89
C ASP A 311 1.42 -16.03 15.49
N LEU A 312 1.99 -15.29 16.44
CA LEU A 312 2.54 -13.95 16.15
C LEU A 312 3.72 -14.03 15.17
N LYS A 313 4.59 -15.02 15.32
CA LYS A 313 5.68 -15.31 14.37
C LYS A 313 5.13 -15.57 12.96
N HIS A 314 4.11 -16.42 12.87
CA HIS A 314 3.45 -16.72 11.59
C HIS A 314 2.79 -15.48 10.98
N LEU A 315 2.00 -14.74 11.76
CA LEU A 315 1.30 -13.54 11.30
C LEU A 315 2.28 -12.45 10.81
N TYR A 316 3.38 -12.25 11.57
CA TYR A 316 4.37 -11.28 11.18
C TYR A 316 5.12 -11.67 9.90
N HIS A 317 5.37 -12.97 9.71
CA HIS A 317 5.94 -13.48 8.45
C HIS A 317 5.06 -13.17 7.24
N LEU A 318 3.73 -13.21 7.36
CA LEU A 318 2.81 -12.87 6.28
C LEU A 318 2.95 -11.41 5.81
N ARG A 319 3.44 -10.50 6.64
CA ARG A 319 3.69 -9.09 6.29
C ARG A 319 4.52 -8.94 5.01
N TRP A 320 5.46 -9.86 4.74
CA TRP A 320 6.25 -9.85 3.51
C TRP A 320 5.41 -9.89 2.22
N GLY A 321 4.13 -10.21 2.33
CA GLY A 321 3.18 -10.14 1.21
C GLY A 321 3.10 -8.75 0.59
N ILE A 322 3.10 -7.67 1.39
CA ILE A 322 3.06 -6.29 0.88
C ILE A 322 4.33 -5.92 0.12
N GLU A 323 5.52 -6.33 0.58
CA GLU A 323 6.77 -6.08 -0.14
C GLU A 323 6.79 -6.79 -1.52
N THR A 324 6.22 -8.00 -1.57
CA THR A 324 6.05 -8.74 -2.83
C THR A 324 5.06 -8.02 -3.75
N SER A 325 3.95 -7.51 -3.21
CA SER A 325 2.96 -6.77 -3.97
C SER A 325 3.52 -5.45 -4.53
N PHE A 326 4.35 -4.71 -3.78
CA PHE A 326 5.03 -3.52 -4.29
C PHE A 326 5.97 -3.85 -5.48
N ARG A 327 6.68 -4.98 -5.43
CA ARG A 327 7.49 -5.43 -6.55
C ARG A 327 6.65 -5.70 -7.79
N GLN A 328 5.51 -6.38 -7.62
CA GLN A 328 4.55 -6.64 -8.69
C GLN A 328 3.93 -5.34 -9.23
N LEU A 329 3.54 -4.43 -8.35
CA LEU A 329 2.97 -3.13 -8.69
C LEU A 329 3.97 -2.28 -9.49
N LYS A 330 5.24 -2.20 -9.05
CA LYS A 330 6.28 -1.42 -9.71
C LYS A 330 6.65 -1.98 -11.09
N TYR A 331 6.91 -3.27 -11.18
CA TYR A 331 7.54 -3.86 -12.37
C TYR A 331 6.55 -4.56 -13.28
N THR A 332 5.52 -5.22 -12.76
CA THR A 332 4.55 -5.95 -13.58
C THR A 332 3.38 -5.06 -14.00
N ILE A 333 2.82 -4.30 -13.08
CA ILE A 333 1.78 -3.31 -13.38
C ILE A 333 2.38 -2.05 -14.03
N GLY A 334 3.66 -1.78 -13.83
CA GLY A 334 4.36 -0.67 -14.45
C GLY A 334 4.28 0.65 -13.70
N LEU A 335 4.13 0.61 -12.37
CA LEU A 335 4.09 1.83 -11.54
C LEU A 335 5.42 2.59 -11.54
N SER A 336 6.54 1.97 -11.89
CA SER A 336 7.84 2.67 -12.03
C SER A 336 7.97 3.48 -13.32
N LEU A 337 6.99 3.43 -14.22
CA LEU A 337 7.01 4.06 -15.55
C LEU A 337 5.94 5.15 -15.64
N PHE A 338 6.22 6.33 -15.11
CA PHE A 338 5.29 7.45 -15.16
C PHE A 338 5.31 8.16 -16.53
N GLN A 339 4.12 8.57 -16.98
CA GLN A 339 3.91 9.35 -18.21
C GLN A 339 4.12 10.84 -17.98
N SER A 340 3.98 11.27 -16.73
CA SER A 340 3.87 12.67 -16.36
C SER A 340 5.05 13.13 -15.50
N LYS A 341 5.29 14.44 -15.51
CA LYS A 341 6.24 15.12 -14.61
C LYS A 341 5.52 15.84 -13.46
N LYS A 342 4.22 16.13 -13.60
CA LYS A 342 3.42 16.82 -12.58
C LYS A 342 2.92 15.83 -11.55
N VAL A 343 3.11 16.14 -10.26
CA VAL A 343 2.72 15.28 -9.14
C VAL A 343 1.24 14.90 -9.20
N GLU A 344 0.36 15.86 -9.52
CA GLU A 344 -1.09 15.61 -9.65
C GLU A 344 -1.42 14.48 -10.65
N TYR A 345 -0.74 14.46 -11.80
CA TYR A 345 -0.96 13.42 -12.80
C TYR A 345 -0.29 12.12 -12.42
N ILE A 346 0.85 12.18 -11.73
CA ILE A 346 1.51 10.98 -11.18
C ILE A 346 0.59 10.35 -10.13
N THR A 347 -0.05 11.14 -9.26
CA THR A 347 -1.03 10.66 -8.29
C THR A 347 -2.19 9.93 -8.98
N GLN A 348 -2.76 10.51 -10.04
CA GLN A 348 -3.77 9.83 -10.85
C GLN A 348 -3.24 8.51 -11.44
N GLU A 349 -2.00 8.47 -11.94
CA GLU A 349 -1.39 7.24 -12.46
C GLU A 349 -1.21 6.18 -11.37
N ILE A 350 -0.84 6.57 -10.15
CA ILE A 350 -0.67 5.64 -9.04
C ILE A 350 -2.01 4.96 -8.72
N PHE A 351 -3.08 5.73 -8.52
CA PHE A 351 -4.40 5.15 -8.23
C PHE A 351 -4.97 4.32 -9.38
N ALA A 352 -4.73 4.73 -10.63
CA ALA A 352 -5.08 3.91 -11.79
C ALA A 352 -4.34 2.56 -11.81
N ARG A 353 -3.05 2.52 -11.39
CA ARG A 353 -2.26 1.29 -11.28
C ARG A 353 -2.70 0.43 -10.09
N LEU A 354 -3.05 1.03 -8.96
CA LEU A 354 -3.64 0.31 -7.81
C LEU A 354 -4.96 -0.34 -8.21
N THR A 355 -5.83 0.39 -8.92
CA THR A 355 -7.08 -0.15 -9.48
C THR A 355 -6.82 -1.34 -10.41
N MET A 356 -5.84 -1.21 -11.31
CA MET A 356 -5.47 -2.30 -12.23
C MET A 356 -4.86 -3.51 -11.50
N TYR A 357 -4.06 -3.28 -10.45
CA TYR A 357 -3.53 -4.32 -9.59
C TYR A 357 -4.67 -5.12 -8.94
N ASN A 358 -5.59 -4.43 -8.27
CA ASN A 358 -6.74 -5.06 -7.62
C ASN A 358 -7.63 -5.79 -8.63
N PHE A 359 -7.85 -5.21 -9.82
CA PHE A 359 -8.57 -5.88 -10.90
C PHE A 359 -7.94 -7.22 -11.29
N CYS A 360 -6.60 -7.25 -11.40
CA CYS A 360 -5.87 -8.48 -11.73
C CYS A 360 -5.93 -9.50 -10.59
N GLU A 361 -5.69 -9.08 -9.35
CA GLU A 361 -5.72 -9.97 -8.18
C GLU A 361 -7.10 -10.57 -7.94
N LEU A 362 -8.17 -9.78 -8.05
CA LEU A 362 -9.53 -10.27 -7.96
C LEU A 362 -9.81 -11.42 -8.95
N ILE A 363 -9.37 -11.27 -10.19
CA ILE A 363 -9.55 -12.32 -11.21
C ILE A 363 -8.64 -13.52 -10.92
N THR A 364 -7.37 -13.28 -10.60
CA THR A 364 -6.35 -14.30 -10.43
C THR A 364 -6.61 -15.18 -9.20
N SER A 365 -7.06 -14.59 -8.10
CA SER A 365 -7.39 -15.31 -6.86
C SER A 365 -8.55 -16.31 -6.99
N HIS A 366 -9.38 -16.17 -8.02
CA HIS A 366 -10.48 -17.10 -8.33
C HIS A 366 -10.09 -18.21 -9.31
N VAL A 367 -8.84 -18.20 -9.80
CA VAL A 367 -8.34 -19.24 -10.70
C VAL A 367 -7.87 -20.43 -9.88
N VAL A 368 -8.66 -21.51 -9.86
CA VAL A 368 -8.30 -22.74 -9.17
C VAL A 368 -7.31 -23.53 -10.03
N ILE A 369 -6.12 -23.76 -9.51
CA ILE A 369 -5.12 -24.64 -10.10
C ILE A 369 -5.34 -26.05 -9.53
N GLN A 370 -5.61 -27.01 -10.42
CA GLN A 370 -5.76 -28.41 -10.01
C GLN A 370 -4.41 -28.94 -9.49
N LYS A 371 -4.42 -29.53 -8.30
CA LYS A 371 -3.29 -30.29 -7.78
C LYS A 371 -3.13 -31.54 -8.63
N LYS A 372 -2.19 -31.56 -9.57
CA LYS A 372 -1.74 -32.76 -10.25
C LYS A 372 -0.61 -33.38 -9.43
N CYS A 373 -0.40 -34.69 -9.55
CA CYS A 373 0.73 -35.38 -8.95
C CYS A 373 2.04 -34.90 -9.60
N ARG A 374 2.60 -33.79 -9.10
CA ARG A 374 3.82 -33.13 -9.61
C ARG A 374 4.79 -32.92 -8.46
N LYS A 375 6.08 -32.84 -8.79
CA LYS A 375 7.18 -32.60 -7.79
C LYS A 375 6.98 -31.33 -6.95
N TYR A 376 6.33 -30.29 -7.50
CA TYR A 376 6.13 -29.00 -6.84
C TYR A 376 4.65 -28.60 -6.82
N VAL A 377 4.28 -27.77 -5.83
CA VAL A 377 3.04 -27.01 -5.85
C VAL A 377 3.17 -25.85 -6.88
N TYR A 378 2.14 -25.58 -7.61
CA TYR A 378 2.14 -24.52 -8.63
C TYR A 378 1.22 -23.38 -8.22
N GLN A 379 1.61 -22.18 -8.61
CA GLN A 379 0.79 -20.96 -8.48
C GLN A 379 0.63 -20.29 -9.85
N THR A 380 -0.32 -19.37 -9.96
CA THR A 380 -0.50 -18.56 -11.16
C THR A 380 0.74 -17.71 -11.43
N ASN A 381 1.12 -17.59 -12.69
CA ASN A 381 2.11 -16.60 -13.12
C ASN A 381 1.45 -15.22 -13.16
N PHE A 382 1.67 -14.41 -12.11
CA PHE A 382 1.04 -13.09 -12.00
C PHE A 382 1.37 -12.16 -13.17
N THR A 383 2.59 -12.19 -13.69
CA THR A 383 2.99 -11.39 -14.86
C THR A 383 2.18 -11.75 -16.11
N ALA A 384 2.03 -13.03 -16.38
CA ALA A 384 1.18 -13.48 -17.47
C ALA A 384 -0.30 -13.14 -17.23
N ALA A 385 -0.78 -13.31 -16.00
CA ALA A 385 -2.14 -12.96 -15.61
C ALA A 385 -2.45 -11.47 -15.83
N VAL A 386 -1.54 -10.56 -15.45
CA VAL A 386 -1.67 -9.12 -15.69
C VAL A 386 -1.81 -8.81 -17.19
N HIS A 387 -0.97 -9.44 -18.04
CA HIS A 387 -1.07 -9.25 -19.47
C HIS A 387 -2.43 -9.72 -20.03
N ILE A 388 -2.89 -10.89 -19.62
CA ILE A 388 -4.20 -11.43 -20.00
C ILE A 388 -5.34 -10.52 -19.51
N CYS A 389 -5.29 -10.07 -18.26
CA CYS A 389 -6.31 -9.18 -17.68
C CYS A 389 -6.37 -7.82 -18.39
N ARG A 390 -5.23 -7.27 -18.82
CA ARG A 390 -5.20 -6.05 -19.64
C ARG A 390 -5.88 -6.25 -21.00
N GLN A 391 -5.56 -7.34 -21.70
CA GLN A 391 -6.19 -7.65 -22.98
C GLN A 391 -7.71 -7.91 -22.81
N PHE A 392 -8.10 -8.53 -21.71
CA PHE A 392 -9.51 -8.70 -21.37
C PHE A 392 -10.21 -7.35 -21.10
N LEU A 393 -9.59 -6.47 -20.35
CA LEU A 393 -10.15 -5.15 -20.05
C LEU A 393 -10.25 -4.29 -21.32
N ARG A 394 -9.27 -4.40 -22.22
CA ARG A 394 -9.27 -3.76 -23.56
C ARG A 394 -10.32 -4.32 -24.51
N GLY A 395 -10.83 -5.53 -24.24
CA GLY A 395 -11.85 -6.19 -25.05
C GLY A 395 -11.31 -7.16 -26.10
N SER A 396 -10.00 -7.42 -26.10
CA SER A 396 -9.33 -8.33 -27.05
C SER A 396 -9.47 -9.81 -26.66
N VAL A 397 -9.79 -10.12 -25.40
CA VAL A 397 -9.97 -11.48 -24.87
C VAL A 397 -11.40 -11.63 -24.34
N ALA A 398 -12.11 -12.68 -24.73
CA ALA A 398 -13.44 -12.98 -24.24
C ALA A 398 -13.42 -13.52 -22.80
N PRO A 399 -14.46 -13.24 -21.97
CA PRO A 399 -14.49 -13.62 -20.56
C PRO A 399 -14.20 -15.11 -20.26
N PRO A 400 -14.74 -16.09 -21.00
CA PRO A 400 -14.46 -17.50 -20.72
C PRO A 400 -12.99 -17.88 -20.90
N LYS A 401 -12.32 -17.29 -21.88
CA LYS A 401 -10.90 -17.58 -22.18
C LYS A 401 -9.94 -17.03 -21.12
N VAL A 402 -10.31 -15.98 -20.38
CA VAL A 402 -9.42 -15.36 -19.36
C VAL A 402 -8.96 -16.38 -18.32
N VAL A 403 -9.90 -17.13 -17.74
CA VAL A 403 -9.60 -18.12 -16.70
C VAL A 403 -8.75 -19.26 -17.27
N ASP A 404 -9.07 -19.74 -18.47
CA ASP A 404 -8.35 -20.85 -19.10
C ASP A 404 -6.91 -20.44 -19.48
N LEU A 405 -6.73 -19.23 -20.00
CA LEU A 405 -5.41 -18.67 -20.32
C LEU A 405 -4.55 -18.51 -19.05
N ILE A 406 -5.11 -17.99 -17.95
CA ILE A 406 -4.38 -17.84 -16.68
C ILE A 406 -4.02 -19.22 -16.12
N LYS A 407 -4.91 -20.21 -16.16
CA LYS A 407 -4.66 -21.60 -15.75
C LYS A 407 -3.53 -22.27 -16.51
N ALA A 408 -3.38 -21.94 -17.78
CA ALA A 408 -2.30 -22.46 -18.61
C ALA A 408 -0.92 -21.86 -18.24
N GLN A 409 -0.91 -20.70 -17.57
CA GLN A 409 0.32 -20.00 -17.18
C GLN A 409 0.56 -20.15 -15.67
N VAL A 410 1.29 -21.20 -15.28
CA VAL A 410 1.63 -21.50 -13.89
C VAL A 410 3.13 -21.59 -13.67
N VAL A 411 3.57 -21.25 -12.48
CA VAL A 411 4.97 -21.35 -12.05
C VAL A 411 5.09 -22.23 -10.81
N PRO A 412 6.17 -23.02 -10.66
CA PRO A 412 6.37 -23.85 -9.48
C PRO A 412 6.74 -23.00 -8.27
N ILE A 413 6.16 -23.31 -7.11
CA ILE A 413 6.63 -22.83 -5.81
C ILE A 413 7.79 -23.73 -5.40
N ARG A 414 8.98 -23.16 -5.30
CA ARG A 414 10.19 -23.86 -4.89
C ARG A 414 10.52 -23.48 -3.44
N PRO A 415 10.22 -24.32 -2.45
CA PRO A 415 10.56 -24.04 -1.07
C PRO A 415 12.09 -23.95 -0.89
N GLY A 416 12.55 -23.17 0.06
CA GLY A 416 13.96 -23.03 0.40
C GLY A 416 14.83 -22.23 -0.57
N ARG A 417 14.25 -21.62 -1.62
CA ARG A 417 15.00 -20.75 -2.51
C ARG A 417 15.14 -19.35 -1.89
N SER A 418 16.25 -19.12 -1.18
CA SER A 418 16.64 -17.78 -0.77
C SER A 418 17.56 -17.14 -1.83
N THR A 419 17.36 -15.89 -2.13
CA THR A 419 18.32 -15.10 -2.92
C THR A 419 18.96 -14.13 -1.96
N PRO A 420 20.30 -14.20 -1.74
CA PRO A 420 20.96 -13.28 -0.83
C PRO A 420 20.70 -11.84 -1.24
N ARG A 421 20.37 -10.97 -0.27
CA ARG A 421 20.23 -9.54 -0.52
C ARG A 421 21.52 -9.03 -1.12
N ARG A 422 21.45 -8.45 -2.30
CA ARG A 422 22.58 -7.71 -2.86
C ARG A 422 22.76 -6.45 -2.00
N THR A 423 23.73 -6.49 -1.08
CA THR A 423 24.10 -5.36 -0.20
C THR A 423 24.84 -4.24 -0.95
N LYS A 424 25.22 -4.47 -2.20
CA LYS A 424 25.78 -3.40 -3.03
C LYS A 424 24.67 -2.43 -3.35
N ASN A 425 24.85 -1.17 -2.93
CA ASN A 425 24.07 -0.04 -3.41
C ASN A 425 23.92 -0.18 -4.92
N ILE A 426 22.71 -0.47 -5.38
CA ILE A 426 22.41 -0.41 -6.79
C ILE A 426 22.61 1.06 -7.13
N LYS A 427 23.77 1.36 -7.77
CA LYS A 427 23.94 2.66 -8.41
C LYS A 427 22.75 2.77 -9.35
N PHE A 428 21.88 3.71 -9.08
CA PHE A 428 20.78 4.03 -9.97
C PHE A 428 21.40 4.51 -11.29
N ASN A 429 21.67 3.56 -12.17
CA ASN A 429 22.16 3.83 -13.51
C ASN A 429 20.97 4.17 -14.38
N GLY A 430 20.65 5.43 -14.45
CA GLY A 430 19.86 5.96 -15.53
C GLY A 430 18.34 5.86 -15.33
N PHE A 431 17.69 6.80 -15.91
CA PHE A 431 16.24 6.86 -16.11
C PHE A 431 15.75 5.61 -16.80
N PHE A 432 14.66 5.03 -16.31
CA PHE A 432 13.84 4.18 -17.15
C PHE A 432 13.15 5.08 -18.19
N TYR A 433 13.87 5.45 -19.23
CA TYR A 433 13.21 6.01 -20.40
C TYR A 433 12.32 4.92 -20.97
N ARG A 434 11.07 5.24 -21.23
CA ARG A 434 10.29 4.47 -22.14
C ARG A 434 10.99 4.52 -23.48
N ILE A 435 11.31 3.37 -24.01
CA ILE A 435 11.72 3.23 -25.39
C ILE A 435 10.52 3.69 -26.21
N ALA A 436 10.72 4.72 -27.00
CA ALA A 436 9.69 5.27 -27.86
C ALA A 436 9.26 4.23 -28.90
#